data_8d075cc4b9f74fc99df834f4831d6a2c
#
_entry.id   8d075cc4b9f74fc99df834f4831d6a2c
#
_cell.length_a   1.000
_cell.length_b   1.000
_cell.length_c   1.000
_cell.angle_alpha   90.00
_cell.angle_beta   90.00
_cell.angle_gamma   90.00
#
_symmetry.space_group_name_H-M   'P 1'
#
loop_
_entity.id
_entity.type
_entity.pdbx_description
1 polymer ?
#
loop_
_entity_poly.entity_id
_entity_poly.type
_entity_poly.pdbx_seq_one_letter_code
_entity_poly.pdbx_strand_id
1 'polypeptide(L)'
;DLLFKVLELEPLPEHFYRELGEDYVERYQWRFVPTSGAYEVRPENLKKGQSITLTRVKDWWADDKKFWRNRYNFDRLHFTVIRDVPKAFEAFRKGELDRFGGTLPEYWYEKMPDSAPEVQDGYIHKSVFYNDRPRPTFGLWMNESRPLLDNRDIRVGIQHATNWDLVIEKYFRGDYQRMRTNSDGYGEFSHPTLKARSYSVDKALENFAKAGFKNRGPDGILVNDAGERLSFTLTTGYQNFRDVLTILAEEAAKAGLEYRLEILDQTASWKKVQEKKHDISFTAFNVSAEMYPRYWDFGHSVNAYDRAFLPDGSPNPDRKLKTQTNNLQSLAYPELDAMIEAYRASSDAEEMKELAFRMEEFLYEDASFVPGFVIPFYRTLHWRWFRFPDDFDVKLSNGPDEYFLSWIDTEMKTETLEARKSGKTFPPVIEVYDQYRTE
;
A
#
# COMPACT_ATOMS: atom_id res chain seq x y z
N ASP A 1 16.88 16.39 -0.74
CA ASP A 1 17.10 14.92 -0.76
C ASP A 1 18.36 14.40 -0.10
N LEU A 2 19.53 15.07 -0.24
CA LEU A 2 20.77 14.56 0.33
C LEU A 2 20.68 14.35 1.86
N LEU A 3 20.06 15.28 2.59
CA LEU A 3 19.90 15.18 4.03
C LEU A 3 19.07 13.93 4.42
N PHE A 4 17.96 13.70 3.74
CA PHE A 4 17.11 12.51 3.99
C PHE A 4 17.85 11.23 3.63
N LYS A 5 18.58 11.19 2.52
CA LYS A 5 19.41 10.05 2.13
C LYS A 5 20.52 9.76 3.14
N VAL A 6 21.15 10.78 3.69
CA VAL A 6 22.15 10.61 4.75
C VAL A 6 21.52 10.10 6.04
N LEU A 7 20.33 10.59 6.38
CA LEU A 7 19.60 10.15 7.59
C LEU A 7 19.04 8.71 7.46
N GLU A 8 18.83 8.22 6.24
CA GLU A 8 18.41 6.84 5.95
C GLU A 8 19.59 5.85 5.94
N LEU A 9 20.84 6.31 6.06
CA LEU A 9 22.01 5.43 6.07
C LEU A 9 22.02 4.60 7.37
N GLU A 10 21.84 3.32 7.21
CA GLU A 10 21.95 2.34 8.30
C GLU A 10 23.32 1.65 8.23
N PRO A 11 24.25 1.95 9.16
CA PRO A 11 25.54 1.26 9.20
C PRO A 11 25.32 -0.24 9.47
N LEU A 12 25.85 -1.09 8.62
CA LEU A 12 25.81 -2.53 8.79
C LEU A 12 27.04 -3.01 9.58
N PRO A 13 26.90 -4.02 10.46
CA PRO A 13 28.01 -4.58 11.21
C PRO A 13 28.95 -5.37 10.30
N GLU A 14 30.13 -4.82 10.03
CA GLU A 14 31.13 -5.42 9.14
C GLU A 14 31.45 -6.87 9.52
N HIS A 15 31.63 -7.15 10.81
CA HIS A 15 31.99 -8.49 11.28
C HIS A 15 30.91 -9.55 10.96
N PHE A 16 29.64 -9.14 10.77
CA PHE A 16 28.54 -10.03 10.40
C PHE A 16 28.43 -10.20 8.88
N TYR A 17 28.66 -9.13 8.13
CA TYR A 17 28.49 -9.11 6.66
C TYR A 17 29.81 -9.21 5.88
N ARG A 18 30.93 -9.51 6.55
CA ARG A 18 32.26 -9.52 5.91
C ARG A 18 32.35 -10.43 4.68
N GLU A 19 31.55 -11.47 4.63
CA GLU A 19 31.53 -12.45 3.54
C GLU A 19 30.28 -12.33 2.68
N LEU A 20 29.96 -11.11 2.21
CA LEU A 20 28.89 -10.92 1.24
C LEU A 20 29.27 -11.58 -0.08
N GLY A 21 28.39 -12.43 -0.62
CA GLY A 21 28.56 -13.14 -1.88
C GLY A 21 27.22 -13.36 -2.59
N GLU A 22 27.27 -14.02 -3.73
CA GLU A 22 26.06 -14.34 -4.53
C GLU A 22 25.03 -15.17 -3.74
N ASP A 23 25.48 -15.95 -2.77
CA ASP A 23 24.68 -16.79 -1.87
C ASP A 23 24.17 -16.04 -0.61
N TYR A 24 24.23 -14.68 -0.64
CA TYR A 24 23.84 -13.84 0.53
C TYR A 24 22.48 -14.20 1.08
N VAL A 25 21.44 -14.32 0.22
CA VAL A 25 20.07 -14.59 0.65
C VAL A 25 19.97 -15.95 1.35
N GLU A 26 20.59 -17.00 0.80
CA GLU A 26 20.58 -18.33 1.38
C GLU A 26 21.31 -18.37 2.72
N ARG A 27 22.41 -17.66 2.81
CA ARG A 27 23.31 -17.65 3.98
C ARG A 27 22.76 -16.81 5.12
N TYR A 28 22.14 -15.66 4.86
CA TYR A 28 21.77 -14.66 5.88
C TYR A 28 20.28 -14.61 6.22
N GLN A 29 19.39 -15.10 5.38
CA GLN A 29 17.93 -14.99 5.59
C GLN A 29 17.41 -15.54 6.95
N TRP A 30 18.17 -16.40 7.59
CA TRP A 30 17.82 -16.99 8.88
C TRP A 30 18.83 -16.69 10.01
N ARG A 31 19.77 -15.81 9.75
CA ARG A 31 20.70 -15.32 10.77
C ARG A 31 20.13 -14.08 11.43
N PHE A 32 20.21 -14.04 12.77
CA PHE A 32 19.84 -12.82 13.49
C PHE A 32 20.95 -11.81 13.39
N VAL A 33 20.64 -10.64 12.79
CA VAL A 33 21.59 -9.55 12.63
C VAL A 33 21.88 -8.94 14.01
N PRO A 34 23.13 -8.70 14.37
CA PRO A 34 23.45 -7.91 15.55
C PRO A 34 22.79 -6.53 15.45
N THR A 35 22.16 -6.09 16.52
CA THR A 35 21.40 -4.83 16.52
C THR A 35 21.97 -3.84 17.53
N SER A 36 21.94 -2.55 17.19
CA SER A 36 22.12 -1.44 18.11
C SER A 36 20.78 -0.85 18.56
N GLY A 37 19.66 -1.40 18.09
CA GLY A 37 18.30 -0.96 18.40
C GLY A 37 17.83 -1.35 19.82
N ALA A 38 16.66 -0.82 20.19
CA ALA A 38 16.06 -1.05 21.51
C ALA A 38 15.57 -2.49 21.73
N TYR A 39 15.41 -3.26 20.67
CA TYR A 39 14.91 -4.64 20.74
C TYR A 39 15.86 -5.62 20.06
N GLU A 40 15.89 -6.83 20.58
CA GLU A 40 16.58 -7.97 20.00
C GLU A 40 15.64 -9.14 19.75
N VAL A 41 15.95 -9.95 18.74
CA VAL A 41 15.31 -11.26 18.52
C VAL A 41 16.30 -12.36 18.85
N ARG A 42 15.88 -13.31 19.68
CA ARG A 42 16.68 -14.50 20.02
C ARG A 42 16.12 -15.72 19.27
N PRO A 43 16.98 -16.70 18.94
CA PRO A 43 16.55 -17.90 18.20
C PRO A 43 15.34 -18.63 18.81
N GLU A 44 15.31 -18.73 20.15
CA GLU A 44 14.21 -19.36 20.89
C GLU A 44 12.88 -18.60 20.80
N ASN A 45 12.92 -17.32 20.42
CA ASN A 45 11.76 -16.44 20.30
C ASN A 45 11.15 -16.44 18.90
N LEU A 46 11.70 -17.24 17.97
CA LEU A 46 11.18 -17.41 16.62
C LEU A 46 10.55 -18.79 16.44
N LYS A 47 9.24 -18.80 16.15
CA LYS A 47 8.50 -19.99 15.71
C LYS A 47 8.10 -19.79 14.25
N LYS A 48 8.84 -20.40 13.31
CA LYS A 48 8.64 -20.21 11.86
C LYS A 48 7.18 -20.39 11.46
N GLY A 49 6.63 -19.39 10.76
CA GLY A 49 5.25 -19.38 10.29
C GLY A 49 4.19 -19.23 11.39
N GLN A 50 4.55 -19.05 12.63
CA GLN A 50 3.63 -18.93 13.77
C GLN A 50 3.79 -17.61 14.53
N SER A 51 4.98 -17.32 15.03
CA SER A 51 5.20 -16.11 15.85
C SER A 51 6.66 -15.70 15.91
N ILE A 52 6.85 -14.42 16.24
CA ILE A 52 8.15 -13.84 16.61
C ILE A 52 7.96 -12.92 17.81
N THR A 53 8.93 -12.95 18.75
CA THR A 53 8.95 -12.04 19.89
C THR A 53 10.24 -11.23 19.89
N LEU A 54 10.11 -9.92 19.91
CA LEU A 54 11.20 -8.99 20.14
C LEU A 54 11.25 -8.70 21.64
N THR A 55 12.43 -8.74 22.23
CA THR A 55 12.64 -8.45 23.66
C THR A 55 13.45 -7.17 23.79
N ARG A 56 13.04 -6.28 24.70
CA ARG A 56 13.76 -5.03 24.96
C ARG A 56 15.14 -5.32 25.51
N VAL A 57 16.13 -4.61 24.96
CA VAL A 57 17.53 -4.68 25.42
C VAL A 57 17.64 -3.95 26.75
N LYS A 58 18.15 -4.63 27.79
CA LYS A 58 18.46 -3.99 29.06
C LYS A 58 19.61 -3.01 28.89
N ASP A 59 19.51 -1.87 29.58
CA ASP A 59 20.53 -0.83 29.55
C ASP A 59 20.93 -0.41 28.12
N TRP A 60 19.90 -0.30 27.27
CA TRP A 60 20.11 0.14 25.89
C TRP A 60 20.80 1.50 25.84
N TRP A 61 21.83 1.62 25.04
CA TRP A 61 22.74 2.78 24.99
C TRP A 61 22.04 4.13 24.76
N ALA A 62 20.82 4.14 24.24
CA ALA A 62 20.06 5.36 23.92
C ALA A 62 18.90 5.64 24.87
N ASP A 63 18.69 4.84 25.91
CA ASP A 63 17.56 4.99 26.84
C ASP A 63 17.53 6.38 27.52
N ASP A 64 18.69 6.97 27.82
CA ASP A 64 18.83 8.29 28.44
C ASP A 64 18.89 9.45 27.46
N LYS A 65 18.93 9.18 26.15
CA LYS A 65 19.10 10.22 25.13
C LYS A 65 17.79 10.98 24.90
N LYS A 66 17.89 12.29 24.71
CA LYS A 66 16.78 13.23 24.58
C LYS A 66 15.64 12.75 23.66
N PHE A 67 15.98 12.16 22.50
CA PHE A 67 15.00 11.76 21.50
C PHE A 67 14.47 10.32 21.68
N TRP A 68 15.07 9.52 22.58
CA TRP A 68 14.76 8.11 22.74
C TRP A 68 14.18 7.74 24.11
N ARG A 69 14.43 8.54 25.14
CA ARG A 69 14.11 8.22 26.55
C ARG A 69 12.64 7.92 26.86
N ASN A 70 11.70 8.29 25.96
CA ASN A 70 10.26 8.03 26.14
C ASN A 70 9.70 7.11 25.06
N ARG A 71 10.56 6.38 24.36
CA ARG A 71 10.18 5.44 23.30
C ARG A 71 10.52 4.01 23.68
N TYR A 72 9.96 3.07 22.91
CA TYR A 72 10.23 1.65 23.09
C TYR A 72 9.82 1.13 24.49
N ASN A 73 8.62 1.51 24.92
CA ASN A 73 8.15 1.28 26.29
C ASN A 73 7.66 -0.16 26.56
N PHE A 74 7.55 -1.00 25.53
CA PHE A 74 7.18 -2.40 25.73
C PHE A 74 8.38 -3.25 26.13
N ASP A 75 8.23 -4.12 27.10
CA ASP A 75 9.26 -5.13 27.43
C ASP A 75 9.38 -6.19 26.32
N ARG A 76 8.25 -6.51 25.68
CA ARG A 76 8.15 -7.49 24.60
C ARG A 76 7.16 -7.05 23.55
N LEU A 77 7.53 -7.23 22.28
CA LEU A 77 6.64 -7.12 21.13
C LEU A 77 6.43 -8.53 20.59
N HIS A 78 5.25 -9.09 20.80
CA HIS A 78 4.89 -10.42 20.31
C HIS A 78 4.02 -10.34 19.08
N PHE A 79 4.51 -10.86 17.97
CA PHE A 79 3.78 -10.92 16.70
C PHE A 79 3.34 -12.36 16.44
N THR A 80 2.03 -12.56 16.27
CA THR A 80 1.42 -13.84 15.90
C THR A 80 0.96 -13.81 14.46
N VAL A 81 1.28 -14.84 13.70
CA VAL A 81 0.85 -14.96 12.28
C VAL A 81 -0.59 -15.46 12.25
N ILE A 82 -1.52 -14.55 12.00
CA ILE A 82 -2.93 -14.87 11.76
C ILE A 82 -3.26 -14.45 10.31
N ARG A 83 -3.40 -15.42 9.41
CA ARG A 83 -3.57 -15.16 7.98
C ARG A 83 -5.00 -14.76 7.58
N ASP A 84 -5.94 -15.00 8.44
CA ASP A 84 -7.37 -14.75 8.24
C ASP A 84 -7.79 -13.53 9.06
N VAL A 85 -8.25 -12.46 8.39
CA VAL A 85 -8.60 -11.20 9.05
C VAL A 85 -9.76 -11.35 10.03
N PRO A 86 -10.87 -12.06 9.72
CA PRO A 86 -11.92 -12.36 10.70
C PRO A 86 -11.40 -13.04 11.97
N LYS A 87 -10.45 -14.00 11.85
CA LYS A 87 -9.86 -14.66 13.02
C LYS A 87 -8.97 -13.70 13.82
N ALA A 88 -8.24 -12.82 13.16
CA ALA A 88 -7.45 -11.78 13.84
C ALA A 88 -8.37 -10.83 14.62
N PHE A 89 -9.52 -10.45 14.04
CA PHE A 89 -10.50 -9.63 14.71
C PHE A 89 -11.11 -10.32 15.95
N GLU A 90 -11.44 -11.62 15.86
CA GLU A 90 -11.93 -12.38 17.01
C GLU A 90 -10.85 -12.54 18.10
N ALA A 91 -9.56 -12.73 17.74
CA ALA A 91 -8.46 -12.74 18.68
C ALA A 91 -8.32 -11.37 19.39
N PHE A 92 -8.49 -10.27 18.65
CA PHE A 92 -8.54 -8.93 19.23
C PHE A 92 -9.71 -8.78 20.22
N ARG A 93 -10.93 -9.18 19.86
CA ARG A 93 -12.10 -9.11 20.75
C ARG A 93 -11.94 -9.93 22.04
N LYS A 94 -11.16 -11.01 22.00
CA LYS A 94 -10.83 -11.81 23.17
C LYS A 94 -9.74 -11.20 24.06
N GLY A 95 -9.03 -10.18 23.58
CA GLY A 95 -7.89 -9.57 24.28
C GLY A 95 -6.58 -10.33 24.09
N GLU A 96 -6.51 -11.21 23.10
CA GLU A 96 -5.27 -11.90 22.68
C GLU A 96 -4.36 -10.96 21.84
N LEU A 97 -4.96 -9.97 21.20
CA LEU A 97 -4.27 -8.85 20.55
C LEU A 97 -4.64 -7.55 21.24
N ASP A 98 -3.66 -6.68 21.45
CA ASP A 98 -3.87 -5.41 22.17
C ASP A 98 -4.50 -4.33 21.29
N ARG A 99 -4.36 -4.44 19.96
CA ARG A 99 -4.96 -3.53 18.98
C ARG A 99 -5.31 -4.22 17.67
N PHE A 100 -6.20 -3.58 16.90
CA PHE A 100 -6.59 -3.97 15.56
C PHE A 100 -6.54 -2.74 14.65
N GLY A 101 -5.50 -2.65 13.81
CA GLY A 101 -5.25 -1.53 12.89
C GLY A 101 -5.70 -1.80 11.46
N GLY A 102 -5.61 -0.78 10.60
CA GLY A 102 -5.97 -0.90 9.18
C GLY A 102 -7.43 -1.29 8.95
N THR A 103 -8.32 -0.77 9.78
CA THR A 103 -9.71 -1.21 9.92
C THR A 103 -10.54 -0.81 8.71
N LEU A 104 -10.96 -1.78 7.91
CA LEU A 104 -11.93 -1.56 6.83
C LEU A 104 -13.29 -1.08 7.39
N PRO A 105 -14.12 -0.39 6.57
CA PRO A 105 -15.44 0.09 6.97
C PRO A 105 -16.32 -0.97 7.60
N GLU A 106 -16.31 -2.21 7.10
CA GLU A 106 -17.05 -3.34 7.68
C GLU A 106 -16.71 -3.55 9.16
N TYR A 107 -15.41 -3.60 9.51
CA TYR A 107 -15.00 -3.81 10.90
C TYR A 107 -15.29 -2.59 11.78
N TRP A 108 -15.19 -1.40 11.23
CA TRP A 108 -15.39 -0.15 11.97
C TRP A 108 -16.86 0.14 12.28
N TYR A 109 -17.75 -0.07 11.30
CA TYR A 109 -19.17 0.31 11.39
C TYR A 109 -20.12 -0.87 11.67
N GLU A 110 -19.76 -2.10 11.26
CA GLU A 110 -20.65 -3.24 11.39
C GLU A 110 -20.22 -4.22 12.48
N LYS A 111 -18.94 -4.60 12.50
CA LYS A 111 -18.42 -5.56 13.47
C LYS A 111 -18.12 -4.93 14.82
N MET A 112 -17.73 -3.64 14.84
CA MET A 112 -17.46 -2.85 16.05
C MET A 112 -18.07 -1.45 15.89
N PRO A 113 -19.41 -1.34 15.75
CA PRO A 113 -20.07 -0.02 15.74
C PRO A 113 -19.82 0.73 17.05
N ASP A 114 -20.03 2.03 17.04
CA ASP A 114 -19.92 2.85 18.26
C ASP A 114 -20.87 2.36 19.36
N SER A 115 -22.01 1.74 18.99
CA SER A 115 -22.98 1.14 19.89
C SER A 115 -22.61 -0.26 20.38
N ALA A 116 -21.49 -0.83 19.95
CA ALA A 116 -21.07 -2.15 20.40
C ALA A 116 -20.86 -2.17 21.92
N PRO A 117 -21.30 -3.23 22.64
CA PRO A 117 -21.14 -3.30 24.09
C PRO A 117 -19.70 -3.07 24.56
N GLU A 118 -18.72 -3.65 23.88
CA GLU A 118 -17.30 -3.50 24.24
C GLU A 118 -16.81 -2.03 24.13
N VAL A 119 -17.41 -1.23 23.24
CA VAL A 119 -17.13 0.20 23.09
C VAL A 119 -17.90 1.01 24.14
N GLN A 120 -19.19 0.74 24.31
CA GLN A 120 -20.05 1.45 25.26
C GLN A 120 -19.63 1.20 26.72
N ASP A 121 -19.15 -0.01 27.01
CA ASP A 121 -18.60 -0.36 28.32
C ASP A 121 -17.16 0.16 28.54
N GLY A 122 -16.58 0.86 27.56
CA GLY A 122 -15.26 1.47 27.63
C GLY A 122 -14.09 0.48 27.67
N TYR A 123 -14.29 -0.77 27.25
CA TYR A 123 -13.22 -1.78 27.17
C TYR A 123 -12.37 -1.62 25.91
N ILE A 124 -13.00 -1.31 24.78
CA ILE A 124 -12.35 -1.07 23.49
C ILE A 124 -12.55 0.40 23.11
N HIS A 125 -11.46 1.07 22.81
CA HIS A 125 -11.42 2.44 22.35
C HIS A 125 -11.32 2.49 20.83
N LYS A 126 -11.84 3.56 20.24
CA LYS A 126 -11.78 3.84 18.81
C LYS A 126 -11.02 5.14 18.59
N SER A 127 -9.97 5.11 17.76
CA SER A 127 -9.19 6.32 17.45
C SER A 127 -9.00 6.47 15.94
N VAL A 128 -9.16 7.71 15.45
CA VAL A 128 -8.95 8.11 14.06
C VAL A 128 -7.92 9.22 14.03
N PHE A 129 -6.91 9.10 13.16
CA PHE A 129 -5.84 10.08 13.01
C PHE A 129 -5.80 10.60 11.58
N TYR A 130 -5.93 11.91 11.41
CA TYR A 130 -5.71 12.60 10.15
C TYR A 130 -4.29 13.18 10.12
N ASN A 131 -3.63 13.12 8.98
CA ASN A 131 -2.30 13.68 8.78
C ASN A 131 -2.02 13.96 7.30
N ASP A 132 -0.94 14.69 7.00
CA ASP A 132 -0.51 15.07 5.66
C ASP A 132 0.46 14.07 5.01
N ARG A 133 0.62 12.88 5.56
CA ARG A 133 1.50 11.89 4.97
C ARG A 133 0.95 11.43 3.62
N PRO A 134 1.77 11.33 2.56
CA PRO A 134 1.36 10.73 1.29
C PRO A 134 0.78 9.33 1.50
N ARG A 135 -0.24 8.98 0.74
CA ARG A 135 -0.97 7.72 0.90
C ARG A 135 -0.47 6.65 -0.07
N PRO A 136 -0.55 5.36 0.32
CA PRO A 136 -0.26 4.27 -0.60
C PRO A 136 -1.10 4.35 -1.88
N THR A 137 -0.48 4.06 -3.01
CA THR A 137 -1.09 4.15 -4.34
C THR A 137 -1.89 2.90 -4.67
N PHE A 138 -3.07 2.74 -4.07
CA PHE A 138 -3.97 1.63 -4.40
C PHE A 138 -4.58 1.81 -5.79
N GLY A 139 -4.38 0.81 -6.64
CA GLY A 139 -4.93 0.83 -8.00
C GLY A 139 -4.61 -0.42 -8.79
N LEU A 140 -4.96 -0.38 -10.08
CA LEU A 140 -4.65 -1.47 -11.01
C LEU A 140 -3.45 -1.06 -11.87
N TRP A 141 -2.38 -1.85 -11.76
CA TRP A 141 -1.13 -1.66 -12.48
C TRP A 141 -1.09 -2.62 -13.66
N MET A 142 -1.17 -2.08 -14.88
CA MET A 142 -1.21 -2.84 -16.12
C MET A 142 0.20 -3.01 -16.69
N ASN A 143 0.57 -4.23 -17.03
CA ASN A 143 1.89 -4.56 -17.57
C ASN A 143 1.90 -4.47 -19.09
N GLU A 144 2.48 -3.43 -19.65
CA GLU A 144 2.56 -3.16 -21.09
C GLU A 144 3.38 -4.19 -21.88
N SER A 145 4.17 -5.02 -21.21
CA SER A 145 4.87 -6.09 -21.89
C SER A 145 3.98 -7.28 -22.22
N ARG A 146 2.70 -7.26 -21.77
CA ARG A 146 1.73 -8.32 -22.00
C ARG A 146 0.88 -8.05 -23.24
N PRO A 147 0.49 -9.10 -23.97
CA PRO A 147 -0.37 -8.96 -25.15
C PRO A 147 -1.62 -8.10 -24.86
N LEU A 148 -2.01 -7.27 -25.81
CA LEU A 148 -3.11 -6.31 -25.75
C LEU A 148 -2.89 -5.13 -24.79
N LEU A 149 -2.13 -5.30 -23.69
CA LEU A 149 -1.85 -4.20 -22.75
C LEU A 149 -0.77 -3.23 -23.29
N ASP A 150 -0.06 -3.56 -24.35
CA ASP A 150 0.76 -2.64 -25.14
C ASP A 150 -0.07 -1.62 -25.94
N ASN A 151 -1.36 -1.90 -26.16
CA ASN A 151 -2.29 -1.01 -26.87
C ASN A 151 -2.92 0.01 -25.90
N ARG A 152 -2.62 1.30 -26.12
CA ARG A 152 -3.13 2.41 -25.31
C ARG A 152 -4.66 2.49 -25.27
N ASP A 153 -5.34 2.25 -26.40
CA ASP A 153 -6.81 2.33 -26.44
C ASP A 153 -7.44 1.24 -25.53
N ILE A 154 -6.82 0.06 -25.43
CA ILE A 154 -7.25 -0.96 -24.49
C ILE A 154 -7.07 -0.46 -23.05
N ARG A 155 -5.90 0.12 -22.69
CA ARG A 155 -5.66 0.63 -21.36
C ARG A 155 -6.63 1.76 -20.96
N VAL A 156 -6.93 2.68 -21.89
CA VAL A 156 -7.93 3.73 -21.67
C VAL A 156 -9.33 3.14 -21.52
N GLY A 157 -9.69 2.15 -22.34
CA GLY A 157 -10.94 1.40 -22.20
C GLY A 157 -11.06 0.71 -20.83
N ILE A 158 -10.00 0.08 -20.35
CA ILE A 158 -9.92 -0.52 -19.02
C ILE A 158 -10.18 0.52 -17.90
N GLN A 159 -9.59 1.72 -18.01
CA GLN A 159 -9.83 2.79 -17.04
C GLN A 159 -11.31 3.20 -16.99
N HIS A 160 -11.98 3.32 -18.14
CA HIS A 160 -13.41 3.62 -18.21
C HIS A 160 -14.31 2.45 -17.80
N ALA A 161 -13.86 1.21 -17.92
CA ALA A 161 -14.61 0.01 -17.52
C ALA A 161 -14.52 -0.29 -16.01
N THR A 162 -13.60 0.34 -15.27
CA THR A 162 -13.31 0.05 -13.88
C THR A 162 -14.03 1.02 -12.94
N ASN A 163 -15.09 0.57 -12.26
CA ASN A 163 -16.01 1.42 -11.48
C ASN A 163 -15.58 1.56 -10.01
N TRP A 164 -14.50 2.31 -9.78
CA TRP A 164 -14.06 2.61 -8.41
C TRP A 164 -15.04 3.51 -7.64
N ASP A 165 -15.78 4.38 -8.32
CA ASP A 165 -16.73 5.28 -7.67
C ASP A 165 -17.86 4.50 -7.00
N LEU A 166 -18.36 3.44 -7.65
CA LEU A 166 -19.33 2.52 -7.04
C LEU A 166 -18.77 1.81 -5.80
N VAL A 167 -17.53 1.33 -5.88
CA VAL A 167 -16.86 0.67 -4.75
C VAL A 167 -16.71 1.63 -3.57
N ILE A 168 -16.28 2.88 -3.84
CA ILE A 168 -16.12 3.90 -2.80
C ILE A 168 -17.47 4.22 -2.16
N GLU A 169 -18.51 4.43 -2.95
CA GLU A 169 -19.84 4.77 -2.43
C GLU A 169 -20.47 3.62 -1.66
N LYS A 170 -20.50 2.42 -2.24
CA LYS A 170 -21.32 1.30 -1.71
C LYS A 170 -20.53 0.41 -0.74
N TYR A 171 -19.30 0.04 -1.09
CA TYR A 171 -18.51 -0.88 -0.27
C TYR A 171 -17.73 -0.15 0.82
N PHE A 172 -17.07 0.97 0.45
CA PHE A 172 -16.35 1.80 1.42
C PHE A 172 -17.21 2.87 2.10
N ARG A 173 -18.52 2.91 1.80
CA ARG A 173 -19.52 3.82 2.44
C ARG A 173 -19.17 5.30 2.34
N GLY A 174 -18.43 5.71 1.33
CA GLY A 174 -17.94 7.06 1.19
C GLY A 174 -16.77 7.46 2.11
N ASP A 175 -16.24 6.52 2.88
CA ASP A 175 -15.11 6.74 3.80
C ASP A 175 -13.81 7.07 3.06
N TYR A 176 -13.62 6.48 1.88
CA TYR A 176 -12.40 6.63 1.09
C TYR A 176 -12.61 7.62 -0.04
N GLN A 177 -11.52 8.21 -0.49
CA GLN A 177 -11.55 9.18 -1.59
C GLN A 177 -11.09 8.53 -2.89
N ARG A 178 -11.62 9.00 -4.03
CA ARG A 178 -11.14 8.58 -5.34
C ARG A 178 -9.72 9.10 -5.56
N MET A 179 -8.75 8.22 -5.78
CA MET A 179 -7.40 8.60 -6.17
C MET A 179 -7.42 9.30 -7.54
N ARG A 180 -6.71 10.41 -7.68
CA ARG A 180 -6.69 11.21 -8.92
C ARG A 180 -5.61 10.72 -9.88
N THR A 181 -4.39 10.58 -9.37
CA THR A 181 -3.18 10.16 -10.10
C THR A 181 -2.36 9.20 -9.25
N ASN A 182 -1.24 8.71 -9.76
CA ASN A 182 -0.32 7.86 -8.99
C ASN A 182 0.55 8.64 -7.98
N SER A 183 0.51 9.97 -7.98
CA SER A 183 1.24 10.85 -7.06
C SER A 183 0.31 11.68 -6.17
N ASP A 184 -0.88 11.17 -5.86
CA ASP A 184 -1.78 11.82 -4.91
C ASP A 184 -1.17 11.90 -3.51
N GLY A 185 -1.44 13.02 -2.80
CA GLY A 185 -1.02 13.21 -1.41
C GLY A 185 0.36 13.84 -1.24
N TYR A 186 1.02 14.25 -2.33
CA TYR A 186 2.31 14.96 -2.28
C TYR A 186 2.16 16.50 -2.23
N GLY A 187 1.01 17.01 -1.74
CA GLY A 187 0.78 18.43 -1.58
C GLY A 187 0.94 19.19 -2.90
N GLU A 188 1.85 20.17 -2.92
CA GLU A 188 2.12 21.00 -4.11
C GLU A 188 2.75 20.24 -5.29
N PHE A 189 3.29 19.05 -5.07
CA PHE A 189 3.82 18.18 -6.13
C PHE A 189 2.75 17.28 -6.76
N SER A 190 1.54 17.22 -6.21
CA SER A 190 0.41 16.54 -6.86
C SER A 190 -0.20 17.44 -7.92
N HIS A 191 -0.46 16.91 -9.11
CA HIS A 191 -1.00 17.70 -10.21
C HIS A 191 -2.36 18.33 -9.84
N PRO A 192 -2.56 19.67 -10.00
CA PRO A 192 -3.69 20.37 -9.40
C PRO A 192 -5.04 20.04 -10.05
N THR A 193 -5.06 19.67 -11.32
CA THR A 193 -6.30 19.52 -12.12
C THR A 193 -6.56 18.12 -12.66
N LEU A 194 -5.55 17.26 -12.78
CA LEU A 194 -5.74 15.89 -13.26
C LEU A 194 -6.66 15.12 -12.31
N LYS A 195 -7.55 14.34 -12.93
CA LYS A 195 -8.48 13.44 -12.23
C LYS A 195 -8.50 12.10 -12.94
N ALA A 196 -8.69 11.02 -12.19
CA ALA A 196 -8.92 9.71 -12.78
C ALA A 196 -10.06 9.76 -13.81
N ARG A 197 -9.95 8.98 -14.88
CA ARG A 197 -11.03 8.83 -15.84
C ARG A 197 -12.27 8.26 -15.16
N SER A 198 -13.43 8.86 -15.46
CA SER A 198 -14.71 8.41 -14.90
C SER A 198 -15.13 7.07 -15.50
N TYR A 199 -15.84 6.27 -14.72
CA TYR A 199 -16.52 5.08 -15.24
C TYR A 199 -17.52 5.46 -16.34
N SER A 200 -17.45 4.77 -17.47
CA SER A 200 -18.39 4.94 -18.59
C SER A 200 -18.29 3.72 -19.51
N VAL A 201 -19.37 2.95 -19.57
CA VAL A 201 -19.46 1.80 -20.47
C VAL A 201 -19.30 2.23 -21.93
N ASP A 202 -19.93 3.34 -22.33
CA ASP A 202 -19.87 3.83 -23.71
C ASP A 202 -18.44 4.23 -24.12
N LYS A 203 -17.73 4.98 -23.26
CA LYS A 203 -16.33 5.35 -23.52
C LYS A 203 -15.40 4.14 -23.52
N ALA A 204 -15.66 3.15 -22.68
CA ALA A 204 -14.91 1.90 -22.68
C ALA A 204 -15.10 1.16 -24.01
N LEU A 205 -16.35 1.01 -24.47
CA LEU A 205 -16.69 0.38 -25.75
C LEU A 205 -16.09 1.13 -26.95
N GLU A 206 -16.12 2.46 -26.96
CA GLU A 206 -15.50 3.28 -28.00
C GLU A 206 -13.98 3.00 -28.10
N ASN A 207 -13.27 2.93 -26.98
CA ASN A 207 -11.84 2.68 -26.97
C ASN A 207 -11.53 1.22 -27.34
N PHE A 208 -12.27 0.25 -26.82
CA PHE A 208 -12.12 -1.16 -27.22
C PHE A 208 -12.38 -1.37 -28.71
N ALA A 209 -13.34 -0.64 -29.28
CA ALA A 209 -13.64 -0.68 -30.74
C ALA A 209 -12.49 -0.12 -31.60
N LYS A 210 -11.78 0.94 -31.14
CA LYS A 210 -10.56 1.44 -31.80
C LYS A 210 -9.45 0.38 -31.82
N ALA A 211 -9.36 -0.42 -30.77
CA ALA A 211 -8.42 -1.53 -30.66
C ALA A 211 -8.89 -2.81 -31.37
N GLY A 212 -10.03 -2.78 -32.10
CA GLY A 212 -10.53 -3.91 -32.88
C GLY A 212 -11.51 -4.83 -32.16
N PHE A 213 -11.89 -4.55 -30.91
CA PHE A 213 -12.84 -5.34 -30.12
C PHE A 213 -14.26 -4.77 -30.26
N LYS A 214 -15.02 -5.25 -31.25
CA LYS A 214 -16.36 -4.76 -31.61
C LYS A 214 -17.46 -5.79 -31.40
N ASN A 215 -17.11 -7.08 -31.47
CA ASN A 215 -18.08 -8.16 -31.41
C ASN A 215 -18.19 -8.72 -29.98
N ARG A 216 -19.38 -9.16 -29.57
CA ARG A 216 -19.57 -9.82 -28.28
C ARG A 216 -19.63 -11.33 -28.46
N GLY A 217 -18.87 -12.05 -27.66
CA GLY A 217 -19.01 -13.49 -27.50
C GLY A 217 -20.34 -13.90 -26.85
N PRO A 218 -20.62 -15.21 -26.75
CA PRO A 218 -21.91 -15.71 -26.21
C PRO A 218 -22.18 -15.30 -24.77
N ASP A 219 -21.16 -14.97 -24.02
CA ASP A 219 -21.21 -14.52 -22.61
C ASP A 219 -21.14 -13.00 -22.44
N GLY A 220 -21.18 -12.27 -23.57
CA GLY A 220 -21.16 -10.80 -23.57
C GLY A 220 -19.78 -10.16 -23.52
N ILE A 221 -18.70 -10.94 -23.39
CA ILE A 221 -17.32 -10.40 -23.42
C ILE A 221 -16.91 -10.11 -24.87
N LEU A 222 -16.16 -9.02 -25.06
CA LEU A 222 -15.74 -8.59 -26.38
C LEU A 222 -14.68 -9.54 -26.96
N VAL A 223 -14.76 -9.72 -28.30
CA VAL A 223 -13.80 -10.45 -29.11
C VAL A 223 -13.42 -9.61 -30.33
N ASN A 224 -12.18 -9.75 -30.79
CA ASN A 224 -11.72 -9.17 -32.03
C ASN A 224 -12.03 -10.07 -33.23
N ASP A 225 -11.71 -9.63 -34.44
CA ASP A 225 -11.97 -10.39 -35.67
C ASP A 225 -11.16 -11.72 -35.76
N ALA A 226 -10.08 -11.84 -35.02
CA ALA A 226 -9.32 -13.09 -34.88
C ALA A 226 -9.91 -14.05 -33.84
N GLY A 227 -11.01 -13.67 -33.16
CA GLY A 227 -11.62 -14.45 -32.09
C GLY A 227 -10.90 -14.33 -30.75
N GLU A 228 -9.93 -13.43 -30.64
CA GLU A 228 -9.24 -13.18 -29.39
C GLU A 228 -10.15 -12.42 -28.42
N ARG A 229 -10.16 -12.86 -27.18
CA ARG A 229 -11.06 -12.40 -26.13
C ARG A 229 -10.46 -11.24 -25.34
N LEU A 230 -11.24 -10.21 -25.02
CA LEU A 230 -10.82 -9.11 -24.17
C LEU A 230 -10.87 -9.54 -22.70
N SER A 231 -9.80 -10.20 -22.26
CA SER A 231 -9.73 -10.88 -20.98
C SER A 231 -8.34 -10.79 -20.38
N PHE A 232 -8.27 -10.33 -19.11
CA PHE A 232 -7.02 -10.17 -18.38
C PHE A 232 -7.09 -10.84 -17.01
N THR A 233 -5.95 -11.39 -16.57
CA THR A 233 -5.81 -11.89 -15.21
C THR A 233 -5.55 -10.70 -14.27
N LEU A 234 -6.42 -10.51 -13.28
CA LEU A 234 -6.27 -9.53 -12.22
C LEU A 234 -5.69 -10.21 -10.97
N THR A 235 -4.38 -10.06 -10.79
CA THR A 235 -3.61 -10.70 -9.70
C THR A 235 -3.55 -9.80 -8.47
N THR A 236 -3.74 -10.36 -7.28
CA THR A 236 -3.53 -9.65 -6.01
C THR A 236 -3.11 -10.58 -4.88
N GLY A 237 -2.37 -10.01 -3.90
CA GLY A 237 -2.10 -10.62 -2.59
C GLY A 237 -3.03 -10.11 -1.48
N TYR A 238 -3.88 -9.13 -1.76
CA TYR A 238 -4.78 -8.52 -0.79
C TYR A 238 -6.12 -9.28 -0.71
N GLN A 239 -6.14 -10.39 0.02
CA GLN A 239 -7.30 -11.28 0.14
C GLN A 239 -8.55 -10.58 0.70
N ASN A 240 -8.36 -9.58 1.54
CA ASN A 240 -9.43 -8.77 2.14
C ASN A 240 -10.15 -7.83 1.15
N PHE A 241 -9.62 -7.67 -0.07
CA PHE A 241 -10.27 -6.91 -1.14
C PHE A 241 -10.94 -7.79 -2.20
N ARG A 242 -11.12 -9.10 -1.93
CA ARG A 242 -11.80 -10.02 -2.86
C ARG A 242 -13.13 -9.47 -3.36
N ASP A 243 -13.99 -9.02 -2.45
CA ASP A 243 -15.34 -8.55 -2.79
C ASP A 243 -15.29 -7.27 -3.62
N VAL A 244 -14.36 -6.36 -3.29
CA VAL A 244 -14.08 -5.16 -4.09
C VAL A 244 -13.73 -5.53 -5.54
N LEU A 245 -12.80 -6.47 -5.72
CA LEU A 245 -12.36 -6.89 -7.05
C LEU A 245 -13.46 -7.65 -7.80
N THR A 246 -14.34 -8.37 -7.09
CA THR A 246 -15.52 -9.00 -7.69
C THR A 246 -16.48 -7.96 -8.23
N ILE A 247 -16.79 -6.91 -7.47
CA ILE A 247 -17.62 -5.78 -7.92
C ILE A 247 -17.01 -5.13 -9.17
N LEU A 248 -15.70 -4.86 -9.16
CA LEU A 248 -15.03 -4.27 -10.33
C LEU A 248 -15.10 -5.19 -11.56
N ALA A 249 -14.97 -6.50 -11.37
CA ALA A 249 -15.09 -7.48 -12.46
C ALA A 249 -16.51 -7.52 -13.06
N GLU A 250 -17.54 -7.49 -12.21
CA GLU A 250 -18.94 -7.42 -12.66
C GLU A 250 -19.25 -6.13 -13.40
N GLU A 251 -18.72 -4.99 -12.94
CA GLU A 251 -18.89 -3.71 -13.63
C GLU A 251 -18.14 -3.67 -14.96
N ALA A 252 -16.93 -4.21 -15.02
CA ALA A 252 -16.14 -4.29 -16.26
C ALA A 252 -16.81 -5.19 -17.31
N ALA A 253 -17.48 -6.26 -16.92
CA ALA A 253 -18.21 -7.16 -17.81
C ALA A 253 -19.34 -6.45 -18.56
N LYS A 254 -19.95 -5.39 -18.00
CA LYS A 254 -20.95 -4.55 -18.69
C LYS A 254 -20.38 -3.89 -19.94
N ALA A 255 -19.09 -3.51 -19.90
CA ALA A 255 -18.34 -3.00 -21.03
C ALA A 255 -17.70 -4.10 -21.90
N GLY A 256 -17.99 -5.38 -21.62
CA GLY A 256 -17.45 -6.51 -22.37
C GLY A 256 -15.99 -6.84 -22.02
N LEU A 257 -15.47 -6.37 -20.90
CA LEU A 257 -14.14 -6.68 -20.38
C LEU A 257 -14.23 -7.77 -19.30
N GLU A 258 -13.45 -8.82 -19.43
CA GLU A 258 -13.33 -9.88 -18.42
C GLU A 258 -12.11 -9.68 -17.54
N TYR A 259 -12.31 -9.56 -16.22
CA TYR A 259 -11.28 -9.72 -15.21
C TYR A 259 -11.34 -11.12 -14.60
N ARG A 260 -10.33 -11.94 -14.86
CA ARG A 260 -10.15 -13.24 -14.20
C ARG A 260 -9.38 -13.02 -12.89
N LEU A 261 -10.08 -13.10 -11.78
CA LEU A 261 -9.49 -12.84 -10.48
C LEU A 261 -8.53 -13.94 -10.05
N GLU A 262 -7.30 -13.59 -9.74
CA GLU A 262 -6.27 -14.47 -9.22
C GLU A 262 -5.81 -13.94 -7.86
N ILE A 263 -6.35 -14.51 -6.79
CA ILE A 263 -6.07 -14.08 -5.42
C ILE A 263 -5.10 -15.08 -4.80
N LEU A 264 -3.88 -14.65 -4.61
CA LEU A 264 -2.77 -15.44 -4.08
C LEU A 264 -2.47 -15.05 -2.62
N ASP A 265 -1.53 -15.73 -1.98
CA ASP A 265 -0.89 -15.18 -0.81
C ASP A 265 0.01 -13.98 -1.22
N GLN A 266 0.28 -13.10 -0.27
CA GLN A 266 0.98 -11.84 -0.55
C GLN A 266 2.38 -12.06 -1.14
N THR A 267 3.12 -13.05 -0.67
CA THR A 267 4.47 -13.37 -1.15
C THR A 267 4.45 -13.91 -2.57
N ALA A 268 3.54 -14.86 -2.87
CA ALA A 268 3.39 -15.44 -4.19
C ALA A 268 2.90 -14.41 -5.22
N SER A 269 1.94 -13.55 -4.83
CA SER A 269 1.47 -12.45 -5.68
C SER A 269 2.61 -11.49 -6.01
N TRP A 270 3.34 -11.02 -5.00
CA TRP A 270 4.44 -10.09 -5.21
C TRP A 270 5.56 -10.69 -6.06
N LYS A 271 5.92 -11.95 -5.83
CA LYS A 271 6.89 -12.68 -6.66
C LYS A 271 6.45 -12.71 -8.12
N LYS A 272 5.20 -13.10 -8.41
CA LYS A 272 4.66 -13.12 -9.78
C LYS A 272 4.75 -11.75 -10.45
N VAL A 273 4.40 -10.69 -9.71
CA VAL A 273 4.44 -9.32 -10.21
C VAL A 273 5.88 -8.87 -10.49
N GLN A 274 6.82 -9.13 -9.59
CA GLN A 274 8.22 -8.79 -9.80
C GLN A 274 8.89 -9.61 -10.92
N GLU A 275 8.41 -10.82 -11.18
CA GLU A 275 8.81 -11.62 -12.34
C GLU A 275 8.15 -11.15 -13.65
N LYS A 276 7.36 -10.06 -13.64
CA LYS A 276 6.63 -9.50 -14.80
C LYS A 276 5.68 -10.51 -15.47
N LYS A 277 5.14 -11.46 -14.71
CA LYS A 277 4.23 -12.53 -15.19
C LYS A 277 2.75 -12.20 -15.05
N HIS A 278 2.42 -11.03 -14.46
CA HIS A 278 1.04 -10.55 -14.32
C HIS A 278 0.58 -9.83 -15.59
N ASP A 279 -0.72 -9.83 -15.85
CA ASP A 279 -1.34 -8.92 -16.81
C ASP A 279 -1.67 -7.60 -16.09
N ILE A 280 -2.56 -7.65 -15.11
CA ILE A 280 -2.94 -6.52 -14.26
C ILE A 280 -2.73 -6.91 -12.81
N SER A 281 -2.16 -6.03 -12.00
CA SER A 281 -1.99 -6.25 -10.56
C SER A 281 -2.78 -5.21 -9.76
N PHE A 282 -3.65 -5.68 -8.84
CA PHE A 282 -4.14 -4.80 -7.78
C PHE A 282 -3.14 -4.82 -6.64
N THR A 283 -2.42 -3.72 -6.51
CA THR A 283 -1.40 -3.54 -5.47
C THR A 283 -1.25 -2.07 -5.08
N ALA A 284 -0.43 -1.81 -4.06
CA ALA A 284 -0.07 -0.48 -3.63
C ALA A 284 1.42 -0.39 -3.36
N PHE A 285 2.04 0.72 -3.70
CA PHE A 285 3.34 1.07 -3.18
C PHE A 285 3.19 1.83 -1.88
N ASN A 286 3.94 1.42 -0.86
CA ASN A 286 4.11 2.25 0.32
C ASN A 286 4.94 3.47 -0.05
N VAL A 287 4.49 4.62 0.40
CA VAL A 287 5.21 5.88 0.25
C VAL A 287 5.92 6.20 1.55
N SER A 288 7.17 6.63 1.46
CA SER A 288 7.87 7.20 2.60
C SER A 288 7.35 8.62 2.88
N ALA A 289 7.65 9.16 4.06
CA ALA A 289 7.32 10.54 4.42
C ALA A 289 8.17 11.56 3.63
N GLU A 290 8.57 11.23 2.41
CA GLU A 290 9.30 12.13 1.53
C GLU A 290 8.38 13.22 1.00
N MET A 291 8.94 14.42 0.85
CA MET A 291 8.20 15.58 0.35
C MET A 291 7.94 15.51 -1.16
N TYR A 292 8.62 14.60 -1.86
CA TYR A 292 8.67 14.55 -3.32
C TYR A 292 8.28 13.17 -3.84
N PRO A 293 7.41 13.07 -4.88
CA PRO A 293 7.09 11.79 -5.51
C PRO A 293 8.32 11.18 -6.18
N ARG A 294 8.42 9.86 -6.14
CA ARG A 294 9.51 9.10 -6.75
C ARG A 294 9.04 8.52 -8.08
N TYR A 295 9.73 8.89 -9.17
CA TYR A 295 9.41 8.39 -10.51
C TYR A 295 10.39 7.35 -11.02
N TRP A 296 11.63 7.33 -10.50
CA TRP A 296 12.69 6.46 -10.99
C TRP A 296 12.35 4.97 -10.89
N ASP A 297 11.89 4.53 -9.74
CA ASP A 297 11.73 3.10 -9.47
C ASP A 297 10.65 2.46 -10.32
N PHE A 298 9.55 3.17 -10.54
CA PHE A 298 8.40 2.63 -11.27
C PHE A 298 8.30 3.11 -12.72
N GLY A 299 8.98 4.20 -13.11
CA GLY A 299 8.79 4.84 -14.42
C GLY A 299 9.98 4.74 -15.36
N HIS A 300 11.22 4.67 -14.83
CA HIS A 300 12.42 4.70 -15.71
C HIS A 300 12.64 3.37 -16.42
N SER A 301 12.95 3.43 -17.73
CA SER A 301 13.10 2.26 -18.61
C SER A 301 14.19 1.29 -18.16
N VAL A 302 15.23 1.76 -17.48
CA VAL A 302 16.30 0.93 -16.92
C VAL A 302 15.79 -0.10 -15.89
N ASN A 303 14.61 0.14 -15.33
CA ASN A 303 13.90 -0.76 -14.42
C ASN A 303 12.88 -1.66 -15.14
N ALA A 304 12.65 -1.45 -16.44
CA ALA A 304 11.77 -2.28 -17.27
C ALA A 304 12.54 -3.30 -18.10
N TYR A 305 13.66 -2.87 -18.72
CA TYR A 305 14.41 -3.70 -19.65
C TYR A 305 15.91 -3.55 -19.51
N ASP A 306 16.62 -4.62 -19.83
CA ASP A 306 18.05 -4.54 -20.13
C ASP A 306 18.21 -3.91 -21.52
N ARG A 307 18.85 -2.75 -21.59
CA ARG A 307 19.01 -1.99 -22.85
C ARG A 307 17.67 -1.75 -23.57
N ALA A 308 16.79 -0.95 -22.97
CA ALA A 308 15.46 -0.66 -23.52
C ALA A 308 15.49 -0.08 -24.94
N PHE A 309 16.49 0.74 -25.26
CA PHE A 309 16.59 1.47 -26.53
C PHE A 309 17.91 1.23 -27.26
N LEU A 310 17.87 1.43 -28.58
CA LEU A 310 19.04 1.60 -29.44
C LEU A 310 19.60 3.04 -29.32
N PRO A 311 20.81 3.32 -29.84
CA PRO A 311 21.41 4.67 -29.78
C PRO A 311 20.57 5.78 -30.43
N ASP A 312 19.69 5.44 -31.35
CA ASP A 312 18.76 6.38 -32.01
C ASP A 312 17.46 6.62 -31.24
N GLY A 313 17.31 6.01 -30.06
CA GLY A 313 16.13 6.11 -29.20
C GLY A 313 15.00 5.16 -29.58
N SER A 314 15.12 4.37 -30.63
CA SER A 314 14.11 3.36 -30.99
C SER A 314 14.15 2.16 -30.04
N PRO A 315 13.01 1.47 -29.84
CA PRO A 315 12.98 0.27 -28.99
C PRO A 315 13.97 -0.79 -29.47
N ASN A 316 14.82 -1.29 -28.55
CA ASN A 316 15.75 -2.36 -28.88
C ASN A 316 14.98 -3.67 -29.08
N PRO A 317 15.04 -4.32 -30.26
CA PRO A 317 14.33 -5.59 -30.52
C PRO A 317 14.85 -6.74 -29.65
N ASP A 318 16.09 -6.68 -29.19
CA ASP A 318 16.73 -7.67 -28.33
C ASP A 318 16.60 -7.38 -26.83
N ARG A 319 15.80 -6.38 -26.47
CA ARG A 319 15.60 -6.00 -25.06
C ARG A 319 14.97 -7.16 -24.27
N LYS A 320 15.47 -7.38 -23.06
CA LYS A 320 14.94 -8.37 -22.13
C LYS A 320 14.28 -7.70 -20.95
N LEU A 321 13.12 -8.21 -20.56
CA LEU A 321 12.43 -7.76 -19.36
C LEU A 321 13.33 -7.90 -18.13
N LYS A 322 13.46 -6.83 -17.38
CA LYS A 322 14.18 -6.81 -16.12
C LYS A 322 13.25 -7.14 -14.97
N THR A 323 13.48 -8.27 -14.37
CA THR A 323 12.73 -8.75 -13.19
C THR A 323 13.26 -8.12 -11.89
N GLN A 324 12.53 -8.31 -10.79
CA GLN A 324 12.90 -7.83 -9.45
C GLN A 324 13.07 -6.31 -9.37
N THR A 325 12.20 -5.56 -10.09
CA THR A 325 12.16 -4.10 -10.09
C THR A 325 10.73 -3.60 -9.84
N ASN A 326 10.60 -2.35 -9.42
CA ASN A 326 9.30 -1.73 -9.13
C ASN A 326 8.61 -1.13 -10.37
N ASN A 327 9.23 -1.16 -11.56
CA ASN A 327 8.55 -0.77 -12.79
C ASN A 327 7.57 -1.89 -13.22
N LEU A 328 6.47 -2.05 -12.48
CA LEU A 328 5.48 -3.13 -12.67
C LEU A 328 4.78 -3.04 -14.02
N GLN A 329 4.65 -1.86 -14.55
CA GLN A 329 4.00 -1.56 -15.82
C GLN A 329 4.90 -1.84 -17.01
N SER A 330 6.20 -2.09 -16.80
CA SER A 330 7.23 -2.25 -17.83
C SER A 330 7.35 -1.01 -18.75
N LEU A 331 7.16 0.19 -18.17
CA LEU A 331 7.28 1.47 -18.88
C LEU A 331 8.67 1.64 -19.48
N ALA A 332 8.73 2.00 -20.76
CA ALA A 332 9.97 2.28 -21.44
C ALA A 332 9.77 3.33 -22.54
N TYR A 333 9.93 4.59 -22.15
CA TYR A 333 9.73 5.76 -22.99
C TYR A 333 10.90 6.74 -22.83
N PRO A 334 11.66 7.06 -23.91
CA PRO A 334 12.80 7.98 -23.82
C PRO A 334 12.42 9.36 -23.28
N GLU A 335 11.23 9.85 -23.61
CA GLU A 335 10.72 11.13 -23.12
C GLU A 335 10.49 11.12 -21.61
N LEU A 336 9.91 10.04 -21.07
CA LEU A 336 9.70 9.87 -19.64
C LEU A 336 11.05 9.75 -18.90
N ASP A 337 11.98 8.97 -19.45
CA ASP A 337 13.32 8.82 -18.88
C ASP A 337 14.03 10.18 -18.77
N ALA A 338 13.99 11.00 -19.82
CA ALA A 338 14.59 12.32 -19.81
C ALA A 338 13.99 13.24 -18.73
N MET A 339 12.67 13.21 -18.55
CA MET A 339 11.99 13.97 -17.48
C MET A 339 12.39 13.46 -16.09
N ILE A 340 12.47 12.16 -15.90
CA ILE A 340 12.87 11.53 -14.64
C ILE A 340 14.33 11.88 -14.28
N GLU A 341 15.23 11.86 -15.27
CA GLU A 341 16.63 12.20 -15.05
C GLU A 341 16.80 13.69 -14.73
N ALA A 342 16.11 14.58 -15.43
CA ALA A 342 16.09 16.01 -15.14
C ALA A 342 15.53 16.28 -13.73
N TYR A 343 14.42 15.65 -13.35
CA TYR A 343 13.83 15.74 -12.03
C TYR A 343 14.80 15.32 -10.91
N ARG A 344 15.54 14.24 -11.11
CA ARG A 344 16.54 13.75 -10.14
C ARG A 344 17.79 14.64 -10.06
N ALA A 345 18.15 15.28 -11.14
CA ALA A 345 19.33 16.16 -11.21
C ALA A 345 19.04 17.55 -10.64
N SER A 346 17.79 18.00 -10.66
CA SER A 346 17.39 19.32 -10.19
C SER A 346 17.51 19.46 -8.67
N SER A 347 17.91 20.66 -8.24
CA SER A 347 17.82 21.13 -6.85
C SER A 347 16.83 22.29 -6.68
N ASP A 348 16.16 22.70 -7.76
CA ASP A 348 15.13 23.74 -7.76
C ASP A 348 13.74 23.10 -7.58
N ALA A 349 13.06 23.49 -6.52
CA ALA A 349 11.74 22.91 -6.16
C ALA A 349 10.66 23.24 -7.21
N GLU A 350 10.70 24.43 -7.84
CA GLU A 350 9.72 24.80 -8.85
C GLU A 350 9.96 24.00 -10.15
N GLU A 351 11.22 23.86 -10.57
CA GLU A 351 11.56 23.00 -11.71
C GLU A 351 11.13 21.55 -11.47
N MET A 352 11.41 21.02 -10.29
CA MET A 352 10.98 19.66 -9.90
C MET A 352 9.46 19.53 -9.94
N LYS A 353 8.73 20.51 -9.47
CA LYS A 353 7.26 20.53 -9.49
C LYS A 353 6.70 20.54 -10.91
N GLU A 354 7.25 21.38 -11.78
CA GLU A 354 6.87 21.43 -13.19
C GLU A 354 7.14 20.10 -13.91
N LEU A 355 8.31 19.49 -13.64
CA LEU A 355 8.64 18.17 -14.17
C LEU A 355 7.71 17.08 -13.63
N ALA A 356 7.35 17.13 -12.33
CA ALA A 356 6.38 16.21 -11.75
C ALA A 356 5.03 16.30 -12.46
N PHE A 357 4.52 17.50 -12.70
CA PHE A 357 3.25 17.70 -13.43
C PHE A 357 3.30 17.16 -14.86
N ARG A 358 4.37 17.42 -15.58
CA ARG A 358 4.55 16.87 -16.95
C ARG A 358 4.63 15.35 -16.95
N MET A 359 5.32 14.74 -15.97
CA MET A 359 5.37 13.28 -15.84
C MET A 359 3.99 12.71 -15.48
N GLU A 360 3.20 13.38 -14.66
CA GLU A 360 1.83 12.94 -14.35
C GLU A 360 0.89 13.06 -15.56
N GLU A 361 1.03 14.11 -16.34
CA GLU A 361 0.30 14.26 -17.63
C GLU A 361 0.67 13.12 -18.59
N PHE A 362 1.98 12.83 -18.71
CA PHE A 362 2.46 11.73 -19.53
C PHE A 362 1.86 10.39 -19.08
N LEU A 363 1.95 10.07 -17.79
CA LEU A 363 1.41 8.82 -17.23
C LEU A 363 -0.12 8.72 -17.32
N TYR A 364 -0.80 9.86 -17.21
CA TYR A 364 -2.25 9.93 -17.46
C TYR A 364 -2.57 9.57 -18.91
N GLU A 365 -1.84 10.13 -19.88
CA GLU A 365 -2.05 9.82 -21.30
C GLU A 365 -1.62 8.40 -21.67
N ASP A 366 -0.57 7.88 -21.07
CA ASP A 366 -0.14 6.49 -21.22
C ASP A 366 -1.19 5.49 -20.72
N ALA A 367 -1.88 5.83 -19.66
CA ALA A 367 -3.02 5.10 -19.11
C ALA A 367 -2.72 3.70 -18.52
N SER A 368 -1.48 3.37 -18.20
CA SER A 368 -1.09 2.05 -17.66
C SER A 368 -1.38 1.85 -16.16
N PHE A 369 -1.89 2.87 -15.49
CA PHE A 369 -2.36 2.80 -14.10
C PHE A 369 -3.82 3.24 -13.98
N VAL A 370 -4.67 2.39 -13.41
CA VAL A 370 -6.04 2.76 -13.01
C VAL A 370 -6.01 3.24 -11.57
N PRO A 371 -6.05 4.55 -11.29
CA PRO A 371 -6.09 5.04 -9.92
C PRO A 371 -7.29 4.46 -9.17
N GLY A 372 -7.08 3.94 -7.99
CA GLY A 372 -8.12 3.34 -7.17
C GLY A 372 -8.66 4.30 -6.11
N PHE A 373 -8.23 4.17 -4.89
CA PHE A 373 -8.71 4.95 -3.76
C PHE A 373 -7.57 5.41 -2.84
N VAL A 374 -7.88 6.45 -2.07
CA VAL A 374 -7.03 6.96 -0.98
C VAL A 374 -7.79 6.82 0.32
N ILE A 375 -7.11 6.34 1.35
CA ILE A 375 -7.63 6.34 2.72
C ILE A 375 -7.14 7.62 3.40
N PRO A 376 -8.02 8.62 3.65
CA PRO A 376 -7.57 9.95 4.09
C PRO A 376 -7.18 10.00 5.58
N PHE A 377 -7.27 8.89 6.29
CA PHE A 377 -6.99 8.76 7.73
C PHE A 377 -6.32 7.45 8.05
N TYR A 378 -5.81 7.33 9.27
CA TYR A 378 -5.50 6.07 9.93
C TYR A 378 -6.44 5.88 11.10
N ARG A 379 -7.00 4.67 11.26
CA ARG A 379 -7.87 4.34 12.38
C ARG A 379 -7.51 3.02 13.00
N THR A 380 -7.72 2.92 14.30
CA THR A 380 -7.42 1.73 15.08
C THR A 380 -8.46 1.47 16.14
N LEU A 381 -8.77 0.21 16.36
CA LEU A 381 -9.43 -0.29 17.55
C LEU A 381 -8.35 -0.75 18.51
N HIS A 382 -8.41 -0.36 19.76
CA HIS A 382 -7.46 -0.80 20.76
C HIS A 382 -8.12 -1.02 22.11
N TRP A 383 -7.56 -1.91 22.89
CA TRP A 383 -8.02 -2.10 24.24
C TRP A 383 -7.67 -0.89 25.11
N ARG A 384 -8.48 -0.61 26.16
CA ARG A 384 -8.32 0.48 27.12
C ARG A 384 -6.91 0.55 27.71
N TRP A 385 -6.25 -0.58 27.90
CA TRP A 385 -4.90 -0.68 28.44
C TRP A 385 -3.77 -0.38 27.44
N PHE A 386 -4.06 -0.29 26.15
CA PHE A 386 -3.09 0.16 25.16
C PHE A 386 -3.09 1.67 25.14
N ARG A 387 -2.01 2.26 25.64
CA ARG A 387 -1.90 3.69 25.86
C ARG A 387 -0.88 4.33 24.94
N PHE A 388 -1.10 5.61 24.65
CA PHE A 388 -0.20 6.54 23.99
C PHE A 388 -0.40 7.93 24.61
N PRO A 389 0.48 8.96 24.35
CA PRO A 389 0.32 10.29 24.88
C PRO A 389 -1.06 10.89 24.56
N ASP A 390 -1.71 11.50 25.55
CA ASP A 390 -3.07 12.03 25.39
C ASP A 390 -3.14 13.19 24.37
N ASP A 391 -2.04 13.92 24.19
CA ASP A 391 -1.86 15.00 23.20
C ASP A 391 -1.16 14.53 21.93
N PHE A 392 -1.20 13.22 21.63
CA PHE A 392 -0.58 12.69 20.43
C PHE A 392 -1.25 13.25 19.18
N ASP A 393 -0.47 14.01 18.43
CA ASP A 393 -0.89 14.61 17.20
C ASP A 393 0.33 14.98 16.36
N VAL A 394 0.55 14.20 15.32
CA VAL A 394 1.74 14.36 14.48
C VAL A 394 1.35 14.42 13.00
N LYS A 395 1.70 15.55 12.39
CA LYS A 395 1.39 15.87 11.00
C LYS A 395 1.79 14.81 9.97
N LEU A 396 2.91 14.12 10.19
CA LEU A 396 3.48 13.15 9.25
C LEU A 396 3.52 11.72 9.79
N SER A 397 2.74 11.39 10.83
CA SER A 397 2.69 10.06 11.43
C SER A 397 1.45 9.28 11.02
N ASN A 398 1.59 7.96 10.88
CA ASN A 398 0.45 7.05 10.68
C ASN A 398 -0.33 6.78 11.98
N GLY A 399 0.24 7.12 13.14
CA GLY A 399 -0.34 6.85 14.44
C GLY A 399 0.73 6.68 15.52
N PRO A 400 0.31 6.49 16.79
CA PRO A 400 1.23 6.44 17.94
C PRO A 400 2.34 5.40 17.85
N ASP A 401 2.07 4.29 17.19
CA ASP A 401 3.02 3.17 17.09
C ASP A 401 4.26 3.48 16.27
N GLU A 402 4.13 4.32 15.27
CA GLU A 402 5.23 4.62 14.34
C GLU A 402 6.44 5.22 15.05
N TYR A 403 6.20 5.96 16.13
CA TYR A 403 7.27 6.55 16.93
C TYR A 403 7.59 5.77 18.20
N PHE A 404 7.01 4.59 18.39
CA PHE A 404 7.20 3.73 19.57
C PHE A 404 6.89 4.45 20.89
N LEU A 405 5.91 5.33 20.89
CA LEU A 405 5.48 6.11 22.05
C LEU A 405 4.39 5.40 22.88
N SER A 406 3.86 4.31 22.37
CA SER A 406 2.80 3.54 23.03
C SER A 406 3.35 2.67 24.15
N TRP A 407 2.49 2.32 25.11
CA TRP A 407 2.79 1.36 26.19
C TRP A 407 1.56 0.55 26.58
N ILE A 408 1.78 -0.54 27.36
CA ILE A 408 0.71 -1.27 28.01
C ILE A 408 0.65 -0.84 29.47
N ASP A 409 -0.50 -0.32 29.89
CA ASP A 409 -0.81 -0.10 31.29
C ASP A 409 -1.29 -1.44 31.91
N THR A 410 -0.43 -2.08 32.69
CA THR A 410 -0.67 -3.41 33.23
C THR A 410 -1.72 -3.43 34.33
N GLU A 411 -1.84 -2.35 35.11
CA GLU A 411 -2.87 -2.20 36.14
C GLU A 411 -4.24 -2.03 35.47
N MET A 412 -4.32 -1.15 34.49
CA MET A 412 -5.52 -0.94 33.68
C MET A 412 -5.92 -2.19 32.90
N LYS A 413 -4.97 -3.01 32.44
CA LYS A 413 -5.23 -4.30 31.79
C LYS A 413 -5.93 -5.26 32.76
N THR A 414 -5.37 -5.39 33.96
CA THR A 414 -5.95 -6.24 35.01
C THR A 414 -7.34 -5.78 35.38
N GLU A 415 -7.51 -4.48 35.65
CA GLU A 415 -8.80 -3.88 35.97
C GLU A 415 -9.84 -4.12 34.87
N THR A 416 -9.48 -3.92 33.59
CA THR A 416 -10.41 -4.10 32.47
C THR A 416 -10.82 -5.56 32.31
N LEU A 417 -9.90 -6.52 32.48
CA LEU A 417 -10.23 -7.95 32.39
C LEU A 417 -11.13 -8.42 33.54
N GLU A 418 -10.96 -7.87 34.74
CA GLU A 418 -11.84 -8.11 35.88
C GLU A 418 -13.22 -7.46 35.70
N ALA A 419 -13.22 -6.21 35.19
CA ALA A 419 -14.45 -5.47 34.87
C ALA A 419 -15.33 -6.23 33.88
N ARG A 420 -14.77 -6.79 32.81
CA ARG A 420 -15.50 -7.65 31.86
C ARG A 420 -16.17 -8.85 32.51
N LYS A 421 -15.56 -9.42 33.53
CA LYS A 421 -16.16 -10.57 34.25
C LYS A 421 -17.25 -10.15 35.22
N SER A 422 -17.11 -8.99 35.83
CA SER A 422 -18.03 -8.48 36.87
C SER A 422 -19.14 -7.58 36.33
N GLY A 423 -19.08 -7.16 35.07
CA GLY A 423 -20.02 -6.20 34.48
C GLY A 423 -19.75 -4.73 34.89
N LYS A 424 -18.57 -4.42 35.47
CA LYS A 424 -18.15 -3.03 35.72
C LYS A 424 -17.82 -2.37 34.38
N THR A 425 -18.29 -1.14 34.18
CA THR A 425 -18.07 -0.36 32.95
C THR A 425 -17.20 0.86 33.18
N PHE A 426 -16.67 1.43 32.10
CA PHE A 426 -15.93 2.68 32.04
C PHE A 426 -16.57 3.61 31.00
N PRO A 427 -16.26 4.92 31.00
CA PRO A 427 -16.71 5.79 29.94
C PRO A 427 -16.25 5.33 28.56
N PRO A 428 -17.12 5.35 27.52
CA PRO A 428 -16.73 5.04 26.16
C PRO A 428 -15.73 6.09 25.63
N VAL A 429 -14.77 5.66 24.83
CA VAL A 429 -13.75 6.53 24.21
C VAL A 429 -13.76 6.33 22.71
N ILE A 430 -14.17 7.39 22.00
CA ILE A 430 -14.14 7.49 20.54
C ILE A 430 -13.50 8.83 20.22
N GLU A 431 -12.27 8.83 19.72
CA GLU A 431 -11.47 10.04 19.52
C GLU A 431 -11.10 10.22 18.05
N VAL A 432 -11.22 11.45 17.58
CA VAL A 432 -10.83 11.86 16.23
C VAL A 432 -9.80 12.99 16.36
N TYR A 433 -8.59 12.69 15.93
CA TYR A 433 -7.49 13.65 15.85
C TYR A 433 -7.49 14.24 14.44
N ASP A 434 -8.16 15.39 14.26
CA ASP A 434 -8.49 15.94 12.93
C ASP A 434 -7.82 17.31 12.63
N GLN A 435 -6.91 17.79 13.49
CA GLN A 435 -6.21 19.06 13.28
C GLN A 435 -5.38 19.13 11.99
N TYR A 436 -5.03 17.96 11.41
CA TYR A 436 -4.38 17.86 10.10
C TYR A 436 -5.30 17.26 9.03
N ARG A 437 -6.60 17.36 9.21
CA ARG A 437 -7.56 16.96 8.19
C ARG A 437 -7.56 17.98 7.07
N THR A 438 -7.17 17.56 5.88
CA THR A 438 -7.35 18.34 4.64
C THR A 438 -8.78 18.17 4.15
N GLU A 439 -9.39 19.28 3.68
CA GLU A 439 -10.76 19.31 3.12
C GLU A 439 -10.91 18.45 1.84
#